data_41fad289b23b2d7998b5660a9637e3df
#
_entry.id   41fad289b23b2d7998b5660a9637e3df
#
_cell.length_a   1.000
_cell.length_b   1.000
_cell.length_c   1.000
_cell.angle_alpha   90.00
_cell.angle_beta   90.00
_cell.angle_gamma   90.00
#
_symmetry.space_group_name_H-M   'P 1'
#
loop_
_entity.id
_entity.type
_entity.pdbx_description
1 polymer ?
#
loop_
_entity_poly.entity_id
_entity_poly.type
_entity_poly.pdbx_seq_one_letter_code
_entity_poly.pdbx_strand_id
1 'polypeptide(L)'
;MAYKVQFAPTADRQFHKLDKPVQRRIVNLIERIESLADPRAIGEALHGDKLSEFWKYRAGDWRLRASIKDQLVVIEVVEILHRSKAY
;
A
#
# COMPACT_ATOMS: atom_id res chain seq x y z
N MET A 1 3.78 13.26 12.82
CA MET A 1 4.56 13.34 11.58
C MET A 1 3.89 12.49 10.51
N ALA A 2 3.89 12.99 9.29
CA ALA A 2 3.31 12.25 8.18
C ALA A 2 4.30 11.18 7.69
N TYR A 3 3.77 10.00 7.36
CA TYR A 3 4.57 8.95 6.78
C TYR A 3 4.76 9.19 5.28
N LYS A 4 5.89 8.75 4.76
CA LYS A 4 6.18 8.78 3.33
C LYS A 4 5.93 7.39 2.75
N VAL A 5 5.23 7.34 1.61
CA VAL A 5 4.99 6.06 0.93
C VAL A 5 6.06 5.85 -0.13
N GLN A 6 6.66 4.68 -0.14
CA GLN A 6 7.68 4.29 -1.11
C GLN A 6 7.33 2.93 -1.68
N PHE A 7 7.68 2.69 -2.93
CA PHE A 7 7.49 1.39 -3.57
C PHE A 7 8.76 0.55 -3.48
N ALA A 8 8.61 -0.69 -3.05
CA ALA A 8 9.66 -1.69 -3.25
C ALA A 8 9.79 -1.99 -4.75
N PRO A 9 10.93 -2.52 -5.21
CA PRO A 9 11.14 -2.75 -6.65
C PRO A 9 10.02 -3.53 -7.36
N THR A 10 9.51 -4.58 -6.73
CA THR A 10 8.41 -5.36 -7.32
C THR A 10 7.15 -4.53 -7.49
N ALA A 11 6.78 -3.77 -6.46
CA ALA A 11 5.60 -2.90 -6.52
C ALA A 11 5.77 -1.79 -7.56
N ASP A 12 6.98 -1.24 -7.66
CA ASP A 12 7.27 -0.20 -8.64
C ASP A 12 7.06 -0.73 -10.07
N ARG A 13 7.58 -1.92 -10.36
CA ARG A 13 7.38 -2.54 -11.67
C ARG A 13 5.91 -2.83 -11.93
N GLN A 14 5.18 -3.31 -10.94
CA GLN A 14 3.75 -3.59 -11.06
C GLN A 14 2.98 -2.31 -11.36
N PHE A 15 3.30 -1.23 -10.65
CA PHE A 15 2.64 0.06 -10.83
C PHE A 15 2.76 0.56 -12.28
N HIS A 16 3.97 0.48 -12.83
CA HIS A 16 4.22 1.00 -14.19
C HIS A 16 3.50 0.21 -15.28
N LYS A 17 3.06 -1.01 -14.99
CA LYS A 17 2.31 -1.84 -15.94
C LYS A 17 0.80 -1.61 -15.89
N LEU A 18 0.32 -0.82 -14.93
CA LEU A 18 -1.11 -0.59 -14.76
C LEU A 18 -1.60 0.49 -15.69
N ASP A 19 -2.89 0.42 -16.04
CA ASP A 19 -3.55 1.46 -16.82
C ASP A 19 -3.55 2.77 -16.06
N LYS A 20 -3.57 3.89 -16.77
CA LYS A 20 -3.51 5.21 -16.15
C LYS A 20 -4.62 5.47 -15.15
N PRO A 21 -5.89 5.08 -15.38
CA PRO A 21 -6.93 5.26 -14.38
C PRO A 21 -6.64 4.52 -13.07
N VAL A 22 -6.06 3.32 -13.16
CA VAL A 22 -5.68 2.54 -11.98
C VAL A 22 -4.52 3.20 -11.27
N GLN A 23 -3.50 3.64 -12.01
CA GLN A 23 -2.38 4.38 -11.42
C GLN A 23 -2.87 5.61 -10.66
N ARG A 24 -3.82 6.35 -11.23
CA ARG A 24 -4.36 7.54 -10.58
C ARG A 24 -5.06 7.19 -9.26
N ARG A 25 -5.81 6.10 -9.23
CA ARG A 25 -6.47 5.65 -8.00
C ARG A 25 -5.45 5.30 -6.92
N ILE A 26 -4.36 4.66 -7.32
CA ILE A 26 -3.30 4.30 -6.38
C ILE A 26 -2.59 5.55 -5.87
N VAL A 27 -2.30 6.51 -6.75
CA VAL A 27 -1.69 7.78 -6.34
C VAL A 27 -2.60 8.53 -5.37
N ASN A 28 -3.90 8.57 -5.64
CA ASN A 28 -4.86 9.22 -4.73
C ASN A 28 -4.87 8.54 -3.36
N LEU A 29 -4.80 7.21 -3.33
CA LEU A 29 -4.70 6.46 -2.08
C LEU A 29 -3.41 6.81 -1.34
N ILE A 30 -2.29 6.86 -2.06
CA ILE A 30 -0.99 7.20 -1.47
C ILE A 30 -1.04 8.60 -0.84
N GLU A 31 -1.58 9.57 -1.56
CA GLU A 31 -1.72 10.94 -1.04
C GLU A 31 -2.59 10.96 0.23
N ARG A 32 -3.65 10.17 0.23
CA ARG A 32 -4.51 10.05 1.40
C ARG A 32 -3.76 9.45 2.59
N ILE A 33 -3.01 8.37 2.38
CA ILE A 33 -2.21 7.75 3.44
C ILE A 33 -1.20 8.77 3.99
N GLU A 34 -0.51 9.49 3.10
CA GLU A 34 0.50 10.46 3.51
C GLU A 34 -0.09 11.64 4.27
N SER A 35 -1.38 11.91 4.10
CA SER A 35 -2.06 13.01 4.80
C SER A 35 -2.47 12.63 6.22
N LEU A 36 -2.45 11.34 6.57
CA LEU A 36 -2.91 10.87 7.88
C LEU A 36 -1.79 10.93 8.92
N ALA A 37 -2.17 11.25 10.16
CA ALA A 37 -1.24 11.18 11.28
C ALA A 37 -0.88 9.72 11.58
N ASP A 38 -1.86 8.80 11.45
CA ASP A 38 -1.66 7.37 11.65
C ASP A 38 -2.05 6.62 10.38
N PRO A 39 -1.07 6.02 9.67
CA PRO A 39 -1.37 5.31 8.42
C PRO A 39 -2.23 4.07 8.62
N ARG A 40 -2.37 3.59 9.86
CA ARG A 40 -3.19 2.43 10.16
C ARG A 40 -4.68 2.75 10.17
N ALA A 41 -5.04 4.02 10.15
CA ALA A 41 -6.43 4.46 10.25
C ALA A 41 -7.31 3.95 9.11
N ILE A 42 -6.75 3.77 7.92
CA ILE A 42 -7.52 3.31 6.75
C ILE A 42 -7.03 1.97 6.19
N GLY A 43 -6.04 1.37 6.84
CA GLY A 43 -5.53 0.07 6.43
C GLY A 43 -6.14 -1.06 7.24
N GLU A 44 -5.90 -2.27 6.80
CA GLU A 44 -6.30 -3.49 7.51
C GLU A 44 -5.06 -4.35 7.75
N ALA A 45 -4.87 -4.77 9.00
CA ALA A 45 -3.78 -5.66 9.33
C ALA A 45 -4.02 -7.04 8.71
N LEU A 46 -2.98 -7.62 8.13
CA LEU A 46 -3.05 -8.99 7.63
C LEU A 46 -2.70 -9.95 8.78
N HIS A 47 -3.33 -11.13 8.74
CA HIS A 47 -3.17 -12.13 9.79
C HIS A 47 -2.45 -13.37 9.27
N GLY A 48 -1.79 -14.11 10.17
CA GLY A 48 -1.04 -15.29 9.85
C GLY A 48 0.46 -15.06 10.07
N ASP A 49 1.20 -16.13 10.29
CA ASP A 49 2.60 -16.04 10.72
C ASP A 49 3.48 -15.25 9.75
N LYS A 50 3.24 -15.39 8.44
CA LYS A 50 4.05 -14.73 7.42
C LYS A 50 3.50 -13.38 7.01
N LEU A 51 2.27 -13.05 7.38
CA LEU A 51 1.57 -11.82 6.94
C LEU A 51 1.35 -10.83 8.06
N SER A 52 1.63 -11.20 9.32
CA SER A 52 1.27 -10.39 10.49
C SER A 52 1.94 -9.02 10.54
N GLU A 53 3.05 -8.84 9.81
CA GLU A 53 3.75 -7.55 9.77
C GLU A 53 3.28 -6.66 8.63
N PHE A 54 2.34 -7.13 7.80
CA PHE A 54 1.87 -6.40 6.63
C PHE A 54 0.50 -5.81 6.83
N TRP A 55 0.25 -4.76 6.08
CA TRP A 55 -1.03 -4.05 6.04
C TRP A 55 -1.54 -4.04 4.62
N LYS A 56 -2.86 -4.06 4.49
CA LYS A 56 -3.55 -4.03 3.21
C LYS A 56 -4.29 -2.71 3.07
N TYR A 57 -4.11 -2.08 1.92
CA TYR A 57 -4.84 -0.86 1.57
C TYR A 57 -5.64 -1.09 0.29
N ARG A 58 -6.77 -0.41 0.18
CA ARG A 58 -7.67 -0.51 -0.95
C ARG A 58 -7.59 0.68 -1.88
N ALA A 59 -7.50 0.40 -3.20
CA ALA A 59 -7.64 1.41 -4.24
C ALA A 59 -8.60 0.82 -5.29
N GLY A 60 -9.91 0.99 -5.09
CA GLY A 60 -10.93 0.36 -5.93
C GLY A 60 -10.83 -1.17 -5.90
N ASP A 61 -10.64 -1.77 -7.06
CA ASP A 61 -10.47 -3.22 -7.18
C ASP A 61 -9.04 -3.68 -6.91
N TRP A 62 -8.16 -2.76 -6.57
CA TRP A 62 -6.75 -3.06 -6.35
C TRP A 62 -6.40 -3.03 -4.88
N ARG A 63 -5.37 -3.77 -4.53
CA ARG A 63 -4.91 -3.88 -3.14
C ARG A 63 -3.41 -3.62 -3.09
N LEU A 64 -2.99 -2.83 -2.12
CA LEU A 64 -1.59 -2.62 -1.82
C LEU A 64 -1.25 -3.40 -0.56
N ARG A 65 -0.23 -4.25 -0.64
CA ARG A 65 0.34 -4.86 0.55
C ARG A 65 1.55 -4.05 0.95
N ALA A 66 1.61 -3.62 2.19
CA ALA A 66 2.62 -2.69 2.65
C ALA A 66 3.16 -3.05 4.02
N SER A 67 4.40 -2.67 4.26
CA SER A 67 5.04 -2.76 5.57
C SER A 67 5.16 -1.35 6.13
N ILE A 68 4.72 -1.17 7.38
CA ILE A 68 4.81 0.13 8.05
C ILE A 68 6.08 0.13 8.90
N LYS A 69 7.00 1.01 8.53
CA LYS A 69 8.30 1.13 9.20
C LYS A 69 8.28 2.37 10.07
N ASP A 70 7.79 2.23 11.30
CA ASP A 70 7.55 3.35 12.20
C ASP A 70 8.81 4.16 12.49
N GLN A 71 9.93 3.49 12.70
CA GLN A 71 11.18 4.19 13.03
C GLN A 71 11.70 5.05 11.89
N LEU A 72 11.35 4.69 10.66
CA LEU A 72 11.76 5.44 9.48
C LEU A 72 10.66 6.41 9.01
N VAL A 73 9.49 6.33 9.61
CA VAL A 73 8.30 7.07 9.22
C VAL A 73 7.99 6.84 7.73
N VAL A 74 8.10 5.58 7.30
CA VAL A 74 7.95 5.14 5.91
C VAL A 74 6.95 3.99 5.83
N ILE A 75 6.14 4.01 4.79
CA ILE A 75 5.31 2.89 4.40
C ILE A 75 5.88 2.33 3.11
N GLU A 76 6.36 1.10 3.15
CA GLU A 76 6.90 0.46 1.96
C GLU A 76 5.83 -0.42 1.32
N VAL A 77 5.37 -0.05 0.13
CA VAL A 77 4.46 -0.88 -0.65
C VAL A 77 5.27 -1.99 -1.30
N VAL A 78 4.99 -3.22 -0.91
CA VAL A 78 5.77 -4.37 -1.38
C VAL A 78 5.13 -5.07 -2.55
N GLU A 79 3.80 -4.96 -2.70
CA GLU A 79 3.09 -5.64 -3.77
C GLU A 79 1.78 -4.95 -4.10
N ILE A 80 1.41 -4.97 -5.39
CA ILE A 80 0.13 -4.46 -5.88
C ILE A 80 -0.61 -5.63 -6.53
N LEU A 81 -1.84 -5.90 -6.06
CA LEU A 81 -2.63 -7.04 -6.52
C LEU A 81 -4.03 -6.60 -6.89
N HIS A 82 -4.60 -7.22 -7.93
CA HIS A 82 -6.02 -7.10 -8.19
C HIS A 82 -6.78 -7.91 -7.13
N ARG A 83 -7.99 -7.45 -6.75
CA ARG A 83 -8.76 -8.10 -5.69
C ARG A 83 -9.01 -9.59 -5.93
N SER A 84 -9.07 -10.01 -7.19
CA SER A 84 -9.30 -11.42 -7.54
C SER A 84 -8.12 -12.32 -7.17
N LYS A 85 -6.95 -11.74 -6.95
CA LYS A 85 -5.72 -12.46 -6.59
C LYS A 85 -5.23 -12.10 -5.19
N ALA A 86 -5.92 -11.20 -4.50
CA ALA A 86 -5.58 -10.84 -3.14
C ALA A 86 -6.09 -11.92 -2.18
N TYR A 87 -5.36 -12.10 -1.13
CA TYR A 87 -5.65 -13.05 -0.05
C TYR A 87 -6.85 -12.67 0.79
#